data_57bdf48019d7d4655e054151ac744c16
#
_entry.id   57bdf48019d7d4655e054151ac744c16
#
_cell.length_a   1.000
_cell.length_b   1.000
_cell.length_c   1.000
_cell.angle_alpha   90.00
_cell.angle_beta   90.00
_cell.angle_gamma   90.00
#
_symmetry.space_group_name_H-M   'P 1'
#
loop_
_entity.id
_entity.type
_entity.pdbx_description
1 polymer ?
#
loop_
_entity_poly.entity_id
_entity_poly.type
_entity_poly.pdbx_seq_one_letter_code
_entity_poly.pdbx_strand_id
1 'polypeptide(L)' 'MVPLYVARVADLRIGRSVAVTCRRCGHVAELPVVQLRDRLPRNELVKHLGPQFRCRRCHHKGAEVDARGALGYYG' A
#
# COMPACT_ATOMS: atom_id res chain seq x y z
N MET A 1 13.82 9.01 -8.89
CA MET A 1 13.14 8.79 -7.59
C MET A 1 11.70 9.27 -7.69
N VAL A 2 10.76 8.43 -7.28
CA VAL A 2 9.34 8.74 -7.37
C VAL A 2 8.82 9.13 -5.99
N PRO A 3 8.31 10.36 -5.80
CA PRO A 3 7.70 10.71 -4.53
C PRO A 3 6.48 9.85 -4.24
N LEU A 4 6.22 9.59 -2.95
CA LEU A 4 5.11 8.72 -2.55
C LEU A 4 3.75 9.22 -3.05
N TYR A 5 3.55 10.53 -3.07
CA TYR A 5 2.26 11.09 -3.45
C TYR A 5 1.94 10.96 -4.95
N VAL A 6 2.92 10.62 -5.78
CA VAL A 6 2.69 10.35 -7.21
C VAL A 6 3.06 8.93 -7.60
N ALA A 7 3.47 8.10 -6.63
CA ALA A 7 3.86 6.74 -6.91
C ALA A 7 2.65 5.91 -7.36
N ARG A 8 2.89 5.03 -8.31
CA ARG A 8 1.87 4.12 -8.84
C ARG A 8 2.22 2.70 -8.46
N VAL A 9 1.25 1.80 -8.62
CA VAL A 9 1.47 0.38 -8.32
C VAL A 9 2.66 -0.16 -9.11
N ALA A 10 2.86 0.29 -10.35
CA ALA A 10 4.00 -0.13 -11.17
C ALA A 10 5.36 0.28 -10.59
N ASP A 11 5.40 1.30 -9.73
CA ASP A 11 6.64 1.75 -9.11
C ASP A 11 7.06 0.90 -7.91
N LEU A 12 6.17 0.03 -7.44
CA LEU A 12 6.45 -0.84 -6.30
C LEU A 12 7.34 -2.02 -6.75
N ARG A 13 8.29 -2.38 -5.90
CA ARG A 13 9.23 -3.46 -6.21
C ARG A 13 8.69 -4.80 -5.79
N ILE A 14 8.75 -5.78 -6.70
CA ILE A 14 8.45 -7.18 -6.40
C ILE A 14 9.45 -7.67 -5.34
N GLY A 15 8.97 -8.44 -4.40
CA GLY A 15 9.79 -8.93 -3.30
C GLY A 15 9.75 -8.05 -2.07
N ARG A 16 9.09 -6.90 -2.16
CA ARG A 16 8.89 -5.99 -1.03
C ARG A 16 7.45 -6.04 -0.56
N SER A 17 7.18 -5.40 0.56
CA SER A 17 5.84 -5.33 1.15
C SER A 17 5.44 -3.89 1.41
N VAL A 18 4.14 -3.68 1.47
CA VAL A 18 3.55 -2.40 1.82
C VAL A 18 2.88 -2.55 3.17
N ALA A 19 3.12 -1.63 4.09
CA ALA A 19 2.47 -1.63 5.39
C ALA A 19 1.15 -0.89 5.31
N VAL A 20 0.09 -1.52 5.81
CA VAL A 20 -1.26 -0.95 5.83
C VAL A 20 -1.74 -0.90 7.26
N THR A 21 -2.05 0.30 7.75
CA THR A 21 -2.49 0.50 9.13
C THR A 21 -3.94 0.95 9.15
N CYS A 22 -4.78 0.22 9.86
CA CYS A 22 -6.18 0.61 10.03
C CYS A 22 -6.26 1.91 10.83
N ARG A 23 -7.01 2.88 10.31
CA ARG A 23 -7.15 4.18 11.00
C ARG A 23 -8.03 4.10 12.23
N ARG A 24 -8.82 3.05 12.36
CA ARG A 24 -9.74 2.92 13.48
C ARG A 24 -9.15 2.12 14.64
N CYS A 25 -8.64 0.91 14.37
CA CYS A 25 -8.16 0.03 15.44
C CYS A 25 -6.63 -0.04 15.53
N GLY A 26 -5.92 0.56 14.58
CA GLY A 26 -4.47 0.58 14.58
C GLY A 26 -3.81 -0.73 14.14
N HIS A 27 -4.59 -1.71 13.69
CA HIS A 27 -4.03 -2.98 13.22
C HIS A 27 -3.15 -2.74 12.00
N VAL A 28 -1.94 -3.30 12.03
CA VAL A 28 -0.98 -3.18 10.94
C VAL A 28 -0.90 -4.51 10.21
N ALA A 29 -0.99 -4.46 8.89
CA ALA A 29 -0.81 -5.63 8.04
C ALA A 29 0.23 -5.32 6.97
N GLU A 30 1.03 -6.31 6.62
CA GLU A 30 1.97 -6.18 5.52
C GLU A 30 1.42 -6.92 4.31
N LEU A 31 1.38 -6.23 3.17
CA LEU A 31 0.90 -6.81 1.93
C LEU A 31 2.05 -6.92 0.94
N PRO A 32 2.35 -8.13 0.47
CA PRO A 32 3.37 -8.28 -0.56
C PRO A 32 3.00 -7.53 -1.82
N VAL A 33 3.98 -6.88 -2.43
CA VAL A 33 3.75 -6.13 -3.67
C VAL A 33 3.19 -7.02 -4.77
N VAL A 34 3.60 -8.28 -4.82
CA VAL A 34 3.12 -9.19 -5.85
C VAL A 34 1.60 -9.34 -5.80
N GLN A 35 1.02 -9.37 -4.60
CA GLN A 35 -0.44 -9.46 -4.47
C GLN A 35 -1.12 -8.19 -4.94
N LEU A 36 -0.54 -7.03 -4.64
CA LEU A 36 -1.10 -5.77 -5.09
C LEU A 36 -1.07 -5.67 -6.62
N ARG A 37 0.01 -6.11 -7.23
CA ARG A 37 0.15 -6.05 -8.69
C ARG A 37 -0.80 -7.01 -9.40
N ASP A 38 -1.18 -8.10 -8.74
CA ASP A 38 -2.13 -9.05 -9.31
C ASP A 38 -3.56 -8.53 -9.26
N ARG A 39 -3.87 -7.67 -8.29
CA ARG A 39 -5.25 -7.22 -8.06
C ARG A 39 -5.54 -5.83 -8.57
N LEU A 40 -4.51 -5.01 -8.74
CA LEU A 40 -4.69 -3.59 -9.04
C LEU A 40 -4.04 -3.22 -10.35
N PRO A 41 -4.60 -2.23 -11.07
CA PRO A 41 -3.97 -1.74 -12.30
C PRO A 41 -2.62 -1.12 -11.99
N ARG A 42 -1.69 -1.24 -12.92
CA ARG A 42 -0.34 -0.70 -12.73
C ARG A 42 -0.30 0.81 -12.64
N ASN A 43 -1.26 1.49 -13.25
CA ASN A 43 -1.31 2.94 -13.24
C ASN A 43 -2.06 3.51 -12.03
N GLU A 44 -2.57 2.66 -11.13
CA GLU A 44 -3.24 3.12 -9.93
C GLU A 44 -2.26 3.83 -9.02
N LEU A 45 -2.65 4.98 -8.48
CA LEU A 45 -1.80 5.72 -7.55
C LEU A 45 -1.81 5.03 -6.19
N VAL A 46 -0.63 4.90 -5.58
CA VAL A 46 -0.49 4.25 -4.27
C VAL A 46 -1.31 4.99 -3.22
N LYS A 47 -1.35 6.31 -3.27
CA LYS A 47 -2.11 7.11 -2.29
C LYS A 47 -3.62 6.82 -2.32
N HIS A 48 -4.14 6.27 -3.41
CA HIS A 48 -5.57 5.95 -3.53
C HIS A 48 -5.90 4.57 -2.95
N LEU A 49 -4.90 3.80 -2.56
CA LEU A 49 -5.14 2.44 -2.05
C LEU A 49 -5.69 2.46 -0.63
N GLY A 50 -5.25 3.42 0.18
CA GLY A 50 -5.68 3.49 1.58
C GLY A 50 -7.20 3.45 1.76
N PRO A 51 -7.96 4.32 1.08
CA PRO A 51 -9.41 4.32 1.23
C PRO A 51 -10.10 3.05 0.75
N GLN A 52 -9.42 2.23 -0.06
CA GLN A 52 -9.99 1.00 -0.60
C GLN A 52 -9.79 -0.21 0.31
N PHE A 53 -8.86 -0.13 1.26
CA PHE A 53 -8.59 -1.24 2.14
C PHE A 53 -9.61 -1.33 3.27
N ARG A 54 -10.00 -2.56 3.60
CA ARG A 54 -10.88 -2.83 4.71
C ARG A 54 -10.12 -3.64 5.76
N CYS A 55 -10.17 -3.20 7.00
CA CYS A 55 -9.52 -3.91 8.09
C CYS A 55 -10.19 -5.26 8.33
N ARG A 56 -9.39 -6.31 8.47
CA ARG A 56 -9.92 -7.64 8.74
C ARG A 56 -10.39 -7.81 10.18
N ARG A 57 -9.95 -6.95 11.08
CA ARG A 57 -10.32 -7.06 12.49
C ARG A 57 -11.58 -6.29 12.83
N CYS A 58 -11.66 -5.04 12.42
CA CYS A 58 -12.80 -4.18 12.77
C CYS A 58 -13.70 -3.86 11.58
N HIS A 59 -13.35 -4.31 10.38
CA HIS A 59 -14.08 -4.11 9.14
C HIS A 59 -14.22 -2.64 8.72
N HIS A 60 -13.46 -1.74 9.35
CA HIS A 60 -13.45 -0.34 8.95
C HIS A 60 -12.80 -0.19 7.57
N LYS A 61 -13.43 0.57 6.70
CA LYS A 61 -12.88 0.86 5.39
C LYS A 61 -12.07 2.14 5.46
N GLY A 62 -10.81 2.06 5.04
CA GLY A 62 -9.89 3.19 5.09
C GLY A 62 -8.68 2.85 5.94
N ALA A 63 -7.51 3.09 5.40
CA ALA A 63 -6.25 2.75 6.05
C ALA A 63 -5.16 3.68 5.59
N GLU A 64 -4.07 3.76 6.36
CA GLU A 64 -2.85 4.41 5.93
C GLU A 64 -1.96 3.39 5.26
N VAL A 65 -1.44 3.74 4.09
CA VAL A 65 -0.55 2.87 3.34
C VAL A 65 0.85 3.47 3.35
N ASP A 66 1.82 2.71 3.85
CA ASP A 66 3.22 3.10 3.82
C ASP A 66 3.94 2.19 2.82
N ALA A 67 4.30 2.76 1.68
CA ALA A 67 4.95 2.04 0.61
C ALA A 67 6.41 2.45 0.42
N ARG A 68 6.97 3.23 1.35
CA ARG A 68 8.33 3.76 1.16
C ARG A 68 9.37 2.67 0.98
N GLY A 69 9.28 1.60 1.77
CA GLY A 69 10.20 0.47 1.63
C GLY A 69 10.04 -0.27 0.32
N ALA A 70 8.85 -0.23 -0.27
CA ALA A 70 8.56 -0.94 -1.50
C ALA A 70 8.89 -0.13 -2.76
N LEU A 71 9.18 1.17 -2.62
CA LEU A 71 9.53 2.02 -3.75
C LEU A 71 11.00 1.97 -4.14
N GLY A 72 11.81 1.23 -3.40
CA GLY A 72 13.21 1.08 -3.72
C GLY A 72 14.09 2.23 -3.25
N TYR A 73 13.54 3.17 -2.47
CA TYR A 73 14.35 4.16 -1.85
C TYR A 73 14.84 3.59 -0.58
N TYR A 74 16.04 3.90 -0.26
CA TYR A 74 16.37 3.72 1.01
C TYR A 74 16.13 4.93 1.50
N GLY A 75 15.59 4.91 2.26
CA GLY A 75 15.19 6.06 2.96
C GLY A 75 15.80 6.73 3.59
#